data_63c8b313f23b6ba19a1e296d65ca2d19
#
_entry.id   63c8b313f23b6ba19a1e296d65ca2d19
#
_cell.length_a   1.000
_cell.length_b   1.000
_cell.length_c   1.000
_cell.angle_alpha   90.00
_cell.angle_beta   90.00
_cell.angle_gamma   90.00
#
_symmetry.space_group_name_H-M   'P 1'
#
loop_
_entity.id
_entity.type
_entity.pdbx_description
1 polymer ?
#
loop_
_entity_poly.entity_id
_entity_poly.type
_entity_poly.pdbx_seq_one_letter_code
_entity_poly.pdbx_strand_id
1 'polypeptide(L)'
;MQRSKIAGIGYYVPERIVKNEELTKLMDTTDEWIQERTGIQERRYGKKHEETTSSMGAKAARIACERAGITPDDVDFIVFATLSPDYYFPGCGVLMQRELGITHKEVGALDIRNQCTGFIYALSIADQFVKTGMYKNVLVVGSEMHSMGLDFSTRGRNVTV
;
A
#
# COMPACT_ATOMS: atom_id res chain seq x y z
N MET A 1 30.39 6.04 -5.93
CA MET A 1 28.94 5.96 -6.19
C MET A 1 28.31 5.42 -4.93
N GLN A 2 27.33 6.11 -4.37
CA GLN A 2 26.60 5.63 -3.21
C GLN A 2 25.82 4.36 -3.55
N ARG A 3 25.54 3.53 -2.55
CA ARG A 3 24.70 2.34 -2.69
C ARG A 3 23.49 2.48 -1.78
N SER A 4 22.31 2.14 -2.29
CA SER A 4 21.11 2.03 -1.49
C SER A 4 21.08 0.72 -0.69
N LYS A 5 20.38 0.72 0.41
CA LYS A 5 20.05 -0.47 1.20
C LYS A 5 18.61 -0.35 1.72
N ILE A 6 17.96 -1.46 1.90
CA ILE A 6 16.70 -1.50 2.66
C ILE A 6 17.05 -1.43 4.14
N ALA A 7 16.67 -0.34 4.81
CA ALA A 7 16.98 -0.10 6.21
C ALA A 7 15.90 -0.64 7.17
N GLY A 8 14.64 -0.63 6.73
CA GLY A 8 13.51 -1.15 7.50
C GLY A 8 12.37 -1.54 6.59
N ILE A 9 11.57 -2.52 7.02
CA ILE A 9 10.37 -2.99 6.33
C ILE A 9 9.22 -3.00 7.32
N GLY A 10 8.06 -2.46 6.92
CA GLY A 10 6.84 -2.50 7.70
C GLY A 10 5.67 -2.96 6.84
N TYR A 11 4.66 -3.54 7.48
CA TYR A 11 3.41 -3.89 6.83
C TYR A 11 2.22 -3.59 7.74
N TYR A 12 1.08 -3.39 7.13
CA TYR A 12 -0.21 -3.27 7.81
C TYR A 12 -1.27 -3.99 6.99
N VAL A 13 -2.18 -4.67 7.66
CA VAL A 13 -3.39 -5.25 7.07
C VAL A 13 -4.58 -4.91 7.94
N PRO A 14 -5.77 -4.65 7.34
CA PRO A 14 -7.00 -4.39 8.10
C PRO A 14 -7.35 -5.52 9.07
N GLU A 15 -8.06 -5.19 10.15
CA GLU A 15 -8.44 -6.16 11.17
C GLU A 15 -9.54 -7.12 10.71
N ARG A 16 -10.47 -6.65 9.83
CA ARG A 16 -11.60 -7.45 9.37
C ARG A 16 -11.13 -8.60 8.51
N ILE A 17 -11.31 -9.81 9.01
CA ILE A 17 -11.10 -11.05 8.27
C ILE A 17 -12.40 -11.38 7.53
N VAL A 18 -12.28 -11.71 6.24
CA VAL A 18 -13.38 -12.19 5.39
C VAL A 18 -13.00 -13.58 4.87
N LYS A 19 -13.74 -14.58 5.28
CA LYS A 19 -13.56 -15.97 4.86
C LYS A 19 -14.34 -16.26 3.57
N ASN A 20 -14.00 -17.37 2.90
CA ASN A 20 -14.65 -17.77 1.67
C ASN A 20 -16.17 -17.97 1.85
N GLU A 21 -16.61 -18.47 3.01
CA GLU A 21 -18.03 -18.67 3.31
C GLU A 21 -18.87 -17.38 3.32
N GLU A 22 -18.23 -16.21 3.55
CA GLU A 22 -18.92 -14.92 3.41
C GLU A 22 -19.21 -14.61 1.94
N LEU A 23 -18.28 -14.94 1.05
CA LEU A 23 -18.42 -14.70 -0.40
C LEU A 23 -19.46 -15.63 -1.03
N THR A 24 -19.61 -16.86 -0.53
CA THR A 24 -20.64 -17.79 -1.03
C THR A 24 -22.07 -17.30 -0.81
N LYS A 25 -22.25 -16.35 0.13
CA LYS A 25 -23.56 -15.71 0.37
C LYS A 25 -23.88 -14.57 -0.61
N LEU A 26 -22.85 -14.08 -1.33
CA LEU A 26 -22.95 -12.93 -2.20
C LEU A 26 -22.91 -13.29 -3.68
N MET A 27 -22.27 -14.40 -4.02
CA MET A 27 -22.07 -14.82 -5.41
C MET A 27 -22.07 -16.35 -5.52
N ASP A 28 -22.28 -16.86 -6.73
CA ASP A 28 -22.24 -18.29 -7.04
C ASP A 28 -20.79 -18.81 -7.03
N THR A 29 -20.32 -19.23 -5.86
CA THR A 29 -18.97 -19.77 -5.62
C THR A 29 -18.99 -20.71 -4.43
N THR A 30 -17.90 -21.47 -4.25
CA THR A 30 -17.69 -22.32 -3.06
C THR A 30 -16.28 -22.10 -2.51
N ASP A 31 -16.06 -22.52 -1.26
CA ASP A 31 -14.74 -22.48 -0.64
C ASP A 31 -13.72 -23.31 -1.44
N GLU A 32 -14.11 -24.53 -1.86
CA GLU A 32 -13.28 -25.42 -2.67
C GLU A 32 -12.90 -24.78 -3.99
N TRP A 33 -13.87 -24.14 -4.69
CA TRP A 33 -13.63 -23.46 -5.97
C TRP A 33 -12.60 -22.33 -5.83
N ILE A 34 -12.70 -21.55 -4.74
CA ILE A 34 -11.78 -20.45 -4.47
C ILE A 34 -10.39 -20.99 -4.16
N GLN A 35 -10.29 -21.97 -3.26
CA GLN A 35 -9.00 -22.55 -2.85
C GLN A 35 -8.28 -23.25 -4.01
N GLU A 36 -9.00 -24.01 -4.84
CA GLU A 36 -8.43 -24.70 -6.00
C GLU A 36 -7.77 -23.74 -6.99
N ARG A 37 -8.36 -22.54 -7.19
CA ARG A 37 -7.87 -21.55 -8.15
C ARG A 37 -6.87 -20.55 -7.61
N THR A 38 -6.97 -20.21 -6.34
CA THR A 38 -6.21 -19.10 -5.76
C THR A 38 -5.39 -19.49 -4.54
N GLY A 39 -5.73 -20.59 -3.87
CA GLY A 39 -5.17 -20.96 -2.57
C GLY A 39 -5.65 -20.08 -1.42
N ILE A 40 -6.55 -19.11 -1.66
CA ILE A 40 -6.99 -18.14 -0.66
C ILE A 40 -8.05 -18.77 0.25
N GLN A 41 -7.81 -18.74 1.55
CA GLN A 41 -8.75 -19.18 2.59
C GLN A 41 -9.47 -17.98 3.23
N GLU A 42 -8.75 -16.87 3.39
CA GLU A 42 -9.28 -15.64 3.96
C GLU A 42 -8.57 -14.41 3.38
N ARG A 43 -9.19 -13.25 3.48
CA ARG A 43 -8.61 -11.96 3.10
C ARG A 43 -8.97 -10.88 4.10
N ARG A 44 -8.32 -9.73 4.00
CA ARG A 44 -8.55 -8.59 4.87
C ARG A 44 -9.26 -7.49 4.11
N TYR A 45 -10.38 -7.03 4.62
CA TYR A 45 -11.12 -5.91 4.04
C TYR A 45 -10.98 -4.68 4.92
N GLY A 46 -10.64 -3.55 4.30
CA GLY A 46 -10.60 -2.27 4.98
C GLY A 46 -11.98 -1.82 5.45
N LYS A 47 -12.01 -1.10 6.56
CA LYS A 47 -13.23 -0.50 7.09
C LYS A 47 -13.56 0.76 6.30
N LYS A 48 -14.72 0.76 5.66
CA LYS A 48 -15.22 1.91 4.91
C LYS A 48 -15.29 3.14 5.80
N HIS A 49 -14.80 4.28 5.29
CA HIS A 49 -14.73 5.59 5.97
C HIS A 49 -13.76 5.68 7.17
N GLU A 50 -13.14 4.59 7.60
CA GLU A 50 -12.13 4.60 8.68
C GLU A 50 -10.72 4.38 8.17
N GLU A 51 -10.57 3.58 7.12
CA GLU A 51 -9.28 3.26 6.51
C GLU A 51 -9.25 3.73 5.06
N THR A 52 -8.10 4.22 4.65
CA THR A 52 -7.82 4.69 3.29
C THR A 52 -6.49 4.12 2.83
N THR A 53 -6.22 4.17 1.54
CA THR A 53 -4.96 3.70 0.97
C THR A 53 -3.77 4.44 1.60
N SER A 54 -3.84 5.76 1.78
CA SER A 54 -2.79 6.54 2.42
C SER A 54 -2.65 6.25 3.91
N SER A 55 -3.75 6.09 4.65
CA SER A 55 -3.71 5.81 6.09
C SER A 55 -3.12 4.44 6.40
N MET A 56 -3.44 3.42 5.60
CA MET A 56 -2.83 2.08 5.72
C MET A 56 -1.34 2.13 5.38
N GLY A 57 -0.97 2.84 4.32
CA GLY A 57 0.43 3.08 3.97
C GLY A 57 1.20 3.76 5.11
N ALA A 58 0.61 4.76 5.76
CA ALA A 58 1.22 5.45 6.89
C ALA A 58 1.44 4.53 8.11
N LYS A 59 0.48 3.65 8.42
CA LYS A 59 0.63 2.65 9.49
C LYS A 59 1.83 1.72 9.22
N ALA A 60 1.94 1.20 8.00
CA ALA A 60 3.07 0.37 7.58
C ALA A 60 4.41 1.15 7.62
N ALA A 61 4.39 2.41 7.16
CA ALA A 61 5.56 3.27 7.12
C ALA A 61 6.13 3.57 8.51
N ARG A 62 5.29 3.79 9.53
CA ARG A 62 5.75 3.97 10.93
C ARG A 62 6.55 2.77 11.41
N ILE A 63 6.08 1.56 11.13
CA ILE A 63 6.78 0.32 11.48
C ILE A 63 8.11 0.22 10.72
N ALA A 64 8.14 0.59 9.44
CA ALA A 64 9.36 0.59 8.65
C ALA A 64 10.39 1.59 9.20
N CYS A 65 9.97 2.81 9.56
CA CYS A 65 10.83 3.82 10.16
C CYS A 65 11.39 3.35 11.52
N GLU A 66 10.54 2.81 12.39
CA GLU A 66 10.96 2.26 13.68
C GLU A 66 12.05 1.18 13.51
N ARG A 67 11.83 0.23 12.60
CA ARG A 67 12.79 -0.84 12.30
C ARG A 67 14.07 -0.35 11.64
N ALA A 68 14.00 0.78 10.94
CA ALA A 68 15.17 1.45 10.38
C ALA A 68 15.96 2.28 11.42
N GLY A 69 15.41 2.45 12.63
CA GLY A 69 15.98 3.31 13.67
C GLY A 69 15.89 4.80 13.35
N ILE A 70 14.86 5.20 12.59
CA ILE A 70 14.58 6.59 12.22
C ILE A 70 13.13 6.96 12.58
N THR A 71 12.82 8.22 12.51
CA THR A 71 11.46 8.74 12.64
C THR A 71 10.89 9.13 11.27
N PRO A 72 9.58 9.34 11.11
CA PRO A 72 9.02 9.90 9.88
C PRO A 72 9.64 11.24 9.47
N ASP A 73 10.13 12.02 10.43
CA ASP A 73 10.78 13.31 10.19
C ASP A 73 12.13 13.21 9.48
N ASP A 74 12.75 12.05 9.53
CA ASP A 74 14.01 11.78 8.83
C ASP A 74 13.80 11.39 7.34
N VAL A 75 12.55 11.21 6.90
CA VAL A 75 12.22 10.86 5.51
C VAL A 75 12.39 12.11 4.62
N ASP A 76 13.14 11.99 3.53
CA ASP A 76 13.40 13.09 2.59
C ASP A 76 12.46 13.07 1.38
N PHE A 77 11.98 11.88 0.98
CA PHE A 77 11.11 11.71 -0.17
C PHE A 77 10.23 10.47 -0.01
N ILE A 78 9.01 10.53 -0.58
CA ILE A 78 8.05 9.43 -0.59
C ILE A 78 7.78 9.00 -2.03
N VAL A 79 7.95 7.72 -2.34
CA VAL A 79 7.50 7.10 -3.58
C VAL A 79 6.36 6.16 -3.24
N PHE A 80 5.15 6.50 -3.69
CA PHE A 80 3.92 5.79 -3.35
C PHE A 80 3.36 5.07 -4.58
N ALA A 81 3.31 3.75 -4.54
CA ALA A 81 2.75 2.91 -5.59
C ALA A 81 1.34 2.47 -5.21
N THR A 82 0.34 2.83 -6.02
CA THR A 82 -1.05 2.42 -5.82
C THR A 82 -1.86 2.45 -7.12
N LEU A 83 -2.81 1.53 -7.23
CA LEU A 83 -3.87 1.50 -8.25
C LEU A 83 -5.17 2.11 -7.72
N SER A 84 -5.36 2.08 -6.39
CA SER A 84 -6.56 2.52 -5.69
C SER A 84 -6.29 3.74 -4.80
N PRO A 85 -5.94 4.91 -5.37
CA PRO A 85 -5.64 6.10 -4.58
C PRO A 85 -6.89 6.62 -3.88
N ASP A 86 -6.71 7.26 -2.72
CA ASP A 86 -7.80 7.92 -1.99
C ASP A 86 -8.42 9.03 -2.85
N TYR A 87 -7.56 9.79 -3.53
CA TYR A 87 -7.93 10.83 -4.51
C TYR A 87 -6.96 10.81 -5.69
N TYR A 88 -7.48 11.12 -6.87
CA TYR A 88 -6.63 11.26 -8.06
C TYR A 88 -5.64 12.40 -7.97
N PHE A 89 -5.98 13.42 -7.21
CA PHE A 89 -5.17 14.60 -6.93
C PHE A 89 -5.41 15.05 -5.48
N PRO A 90 -4.37 15.38 -4.69
CA PRO A 90 -2.94 15.50 -5.03
C PRO A 90 -2.15 14.19 -5.06
N GLY A 91 -2.74 13.06 -4.70
CA GLY A 91 -2.09 11.75 -4.61
C GLY A 91 -1.88 11.27 -3.17
N CYS A 92 -1.65 9.94 -3.02
CA CYS A 92 -1.52 9.30 -1.72
C CYS A 92 -0.22 9.64 -0.99
N GLY A 93 0.88 9.86 -1.72
CA GLY A 93 2.15 10.22 -1.11
C GLY A 93 2.07 11.54 -0.33
N VAL A 94 1.36 12.53 -0.87
CA VAL A 94 1.13 13.82 -0.19
C VAL A 94 0.18 13.65 1.01
N LEU A 95 -0.90 12.87 0.86
CA LEU A 95 -1.83 12.61 1.96
C LEU A 95 -1.13 11.87 3.10
N MET A 96 -0.25 10.94 2.77
CA MET A 96 0.50 10.17 3.75
C MET A 96 1.46 11.03 4.60
N GLN A 97 1.99 12.15 4.07
CA GLN A 97 2.77 13.10 4.88
C GLN A 97 1.96 13.60 6.07
N ARG A 98 0.70 13.98 5.84
CA ARG A 98 -0.22 14.40 6.90
C ARG A 98 -0.48 13.27 7.89
N GLU A 99 -0.75 12.07 7.42
CA GLU A 99 -0.98 10.89 8.26
C GLU A 99 0.26 10.54 9.10
N LEU A 100 1.45 10.78 8.59
CA LEU A 100 2.71 10.57 9.32
C LEU A 100 3.01 11.71 10.32
N GLY A 101 2.33 12.84 10.20
CA GLY A 101 2.56 14.02 11.06
C GLY A 101 3.80 14.83 10.64
N ILE A 102 4.28 14.68 9.42
CA ILE A 102 5.41 15.46 8.90
C ILE A 102 4.89 16.86 8.51
N THR A 103 5.07 17.85 9.38
CA THR A 103 4.52 19.20 9.19
C THR A 103 5.57 20.31 9.24
N HIS A 104 6.80 19.99 9.65
CA HIS A 104 7.85 21.00 9.93
C HIS A 104 8.94 21.04 8.85
N LYS A 105 8.87 20.20 7.84
CA LYS A 105 9.77 20.22 6.68
C LYS A 105 9.01 19.92 5.38
N GLU A 106 9.59 20.35 4.28
CA GLU A 106 9.13 19.98 2.96
C GLU A 106 9.63 18.57 2.62
N VAL A 107 8.71 17.68 2.27
CA VAL A 107 9.00 16.31 1.80
C VAL A 107 8.36 16.14 0.43
N GLY A 108 9.15 15.84 -0.59
CA GLY A 108 8.61 15.54 -1.91
C GLY A 108 7.88 14.20 -1.92
N ALA A 109 6.86 14.09 -2.78
CA ALA A 109 6.14 12.85 -2.98
C ALA A 109 5.82 12.60 -4.45
N LEU A 110 5.91 11.34 -4.87
CA LEU A 110 5.60 10.88 -6.22
C LEU A 110 4.70 9.64 -6.12
N ASP A 111 3.52 9.74 -6.72
CA ASP A 111 2.63 8.57 -6.87
C ASP A 111 2.90 7.87 -8.20
N ILE A 112 3.00 6.53 -8.15
CA ILE A 112 3.18 5.66 -9.31
C ILE A 112 1.93 4.80 -9.47
N ARG A 113 1.33 4.85 -10.66
CA ARG A 113 0.16 4.04 -11.02
C ARG A 113 0.50 3.02 -12.09
N ASN A 114 1.31 2.07 -11.72
CA ASN A 114 1.80 1.05 -12.65
C ASN A 114 1.35 -0.36 -12.23
N GLN A 115 0.17 -0.47 -11.68
CA GLN A 115 -0.49 -1.69 -11.25
C GLN A 115 0.45 -2.60 -10.41
N CYS A 116 0.42 -3.90 -10.66
CA CYS A 116 1.13 -4.92 -9.89
C CYS A 116 2.66 -4.75 -9.89
N THR A 117 3.25 -4.09 -10.89
CA THR A 117 4.69 -3.82 -10.97
C THR A 117 5.09 -2.47 -10.33
N GLY A 118 4.12 -1.67 -9.89
CA GLY A 118 4.34 -0.32 -9.37
C GLY A 118 5.36 -0.26 -8.24
N PHE A 119 5.31 -1.20 -7.29
CA PHE A 119 6.26 -1.25 -6.18
C PHE A 119 7.71 -1.49 -6.65
N ILE A 120 7.92 -2.32 -7.67
CA ILE A 120 9.26 -2.58 -8.23
C ILE A 120 9.81 -1.32 -8.92
N TYR A 121 8.97 -0.60 -9.66
CA TYR A 121 9.37 0.68 -10.24
C TYR A 121 9.64 1.74 -9.16
N ALA A 122 8.84 1.76 -8.09
CA ALA A 122 9.08 2.65 -6.94
C ALA A 122 10.44 2.39 -6.29
N LEU A 123 10.82 1.11 -6.10
CA LEU A 123 12.15 0.73 -5.62
C LEU A 123 13.27 1.20 -6.57
N SER A 124 13.07 1.04 -7.88
CA SER A 124 14.07 1.49 -8.89
C SER A 124 14.28 3.01 -8.84
N ILE A 125 13.20 3.78 -8.69
CA ILE A 125 13.28 5.24 -8.57
C ILE A 125 14.01 5.63 -7.28
N ALA A 126 13.61 5.05 -6.15
CA ALA A 126 14.24 5.31 -4.85
C ALA A 126 15.75 4.97 -4.86
N ASP A 127 16.12 3.86 -5.48
CA ASP A 127 17.53 3.48 -5.65
C ASP A 127 18.32 4.56 -6.40
N GLN A 128 17.76 5.12 -7.48
CA GLN A 128 18.41 6.19 -8.21
C GLN A 128 18.50 7.50 -7.42
N PHE A 129 17.48 7.85 -6.68
CA PHE A 129 17.50 9.03 -5.80
C PHE A 129 18.61 8.94 -4.74
N VAL A 130 18.79 7.76 -4.13
CA VAL A 130 19.88 7.54 -3.16
C VAL A 130 21.23 7.50 -3.83
N LYS A 131 21.37 6.78 -4.95
CA LYS A 131 22.65 6.65 -5.69
C LYS A 131 23.19 7.98 -6.22
N THR A 132 22.30 8.87 -6.66
CA THR A 132 22.68 10.21 -7.14
C THR A 132 22.96 11.19 -6.00
N GLY A 133 22.65 10.81 -4.75
CA GLY A 133 22.79 11.69 -3.59
C GLY A 133 21.71 12.77 -3.49
N MET A 134 20.62 12.65 -4.29
CA MET A 134 19.51 13.60 -4.26
C MET A 134 18.77 13.54 -2.91
N TYR A 135 18.55 12.32 -2.42
CA TYR A 135 17.92 12.07 -1.11
C TYR A 135 18.69 10.98 -0.36
N LYS A 136 18.65 11.04 0.98
CA LYS A 136 19.29 10.05 1.86
C LYS A 136 18.32 8.96 2.29
N ASN A 137 17.15 9.36 2.75
CA ASN A 137 16.11 8.46 3.25
C ASN A 137 14.87 8.56 2.36
N VAL A 138 14.65 7.56 1.52
CA VAL A 138 13.49 7.46 0.65
C VAL A 138 12.54 6.41 1.18
N LEU A 139 11.30 6.80 1.44
CA LEU A 139 10.23 5.89 1.84
C LEU A 139 9.54 5.37 0.59
N VAL A 140 9.54 4.05 0.41
CA VAL A 140 8.84 3.37 -0.68
C VAL A 140 7.63 2.65 -0.13
N VAL A 141 6.45 2.96 -0.65
CA VAL A 141 5.18 2.42 -0.17
C VAL A 141 4.41 1.77 -1.32
N GLY A 142 3.91 0.55 -1.10
CA GLY A 142 2.85 -0.06 -1.88
C GLY A 142 1.64 -0.25 -0.97
N SER A 143 0.53 0.38 -1.27
CA SER A 143 -0.69 0.27 -0.49
C SER A 143 -1.92 0.28 -1.39
N GLU A 144 -2.87 -0.63 -1.10
CA GLU A 144 -4.07 -0.82 -1.91
C GLU A 144 -5.30 -1.05 -1.04
N MET A 145 -6.42 -0.43 -1.43
CA MET A 145 -7.73 -0.63 -0.83
C MET A 145 -8.72 -1.22 -1.85
N HIS A 146 -8.43 -2.39 -2.38
CA HIS A 146 -9.26 -3.03 -3.41
C HIS A 146 -10.66 -3.39 -2.92
N SER A 147 -10.82 -3.70 -1.63
CA SER A 147 -12.11 -4.11 -1.04
C SER A 147 -13.24 -3.08 -1.21
N MET A 148 -12.91 -1.84 -1.56
CA MET A 148 -13.89 -0.77 -1.79
C MET A 148 -14.45 -0.75 -3.21
N GLY A 149 -13.78 -1.39 -4.17
CA GLY A 149 -14.15 -1.39 -5.59
C GLY A 149 -14.50 -2.76 -6.16
N LEU A 150 -14.65 -3.79 -5.29
CA LEU A 150 -14.97 -5.14 -5.74
C LEU A 150 -16.42 -5.27 -6.18
N ASP A 151 -16.65 -6.05 -7.25
CA ASP A 151 -17.98 -6.45 -7.70
C ASP A 151 -18.35 -7.79 -7.05
N PHE A 152 -19.24 -7.74 -6.06
CA PHE A 152 -19.73 -8.92 -5.33
C PHE A 152 -20.87 -9.66 -6.05
N SER A 153 -21.15 -9.36 -7.31
CA SER A 153 -22.04 -10.18 -8.13
C SER A 153 -21.31 -11.43 -8.64
N THR A 154 -22.10 -12.44 -9.06
CA THR A 154 -21.54 -13.65 -9.68
C THR A 154 -20.69 -13.34 -10.94
N ARG A 155 -21.02 -12.25 -11.66
CA ARG A 155 -20.23 -11.78 -12.80
C ARG A 155 -18.81 -11.34 -12.41
N GLY A 156 -18.67 -10.73 -11.24
CA GLY A 156 -17.39 -10.25 -10.71
C GLY A 156 -16.53 -11.34 -10.05
N ARG A 157 -17.06 -12.57 -9.89
CA ARG A 157 -16.41 -13.66 -9.14
C ARG A 157 -14.94 -13.85 -9.44
N ASN A 158 -14.56 -13.91 -10.70
CA ASN A 158 -13.16 -14.21 -11.09
C ASN A 158 -12.15 -13.10 -10.73
N VAL A 159 -12.62 -11.93 -10.32
CA VAL A 159 -11.79 -10.78 -9.94
C VAL A 159 -11.89 -10.52 -8.42
N THR A 160 -13.02 -10.86 -7.81
CA THR A 160 -13.33 -10.54 -6.39
C THR A 160 -12.78 -11.57 -5.41
N VAL A 161 -12.67 -12.83 -5.80
CA VAL A 161 -12.21 -13.95 -4.94
C VAL A 161 -10.70 -14.10 -4.89
#